data_22aaaaa038081f954926c45d8404b145
#
_entry.id   22aaaaa038081f954926c45d8404b145
#
_cell.length_a   1.000
_cell.length_b   1.000
_cell.length_c   1.000
_cell.angle_alpha   90.00
_cell.angle_beta   90.00
_cell.angle_gamma   90.00
#
_symmetry.space_group_name_H-M   'P 1'
#
loop_
_entity.id
_entity.type
_entity.pdbx_description
1 polymer ?
#
loop_
_entity_poly.entity_id
_entity_poly.type
_entity_poly.pdbx_seq_one_letter_code
_entity_poly.pdbx_strand_id
1 'polypeptide(L)'
;MTRFFFHFSSKDDTVNDNEGREFADLSAAHRHAVRLIHKAVELDDMDWRGWSINITDAHYRPILSVLFPQALDCTSKWALR
;
A
#
# COMPACT_ATOMS: atom_id res chain seq x y z
N MET A 1 11.25 -15.66 -7.74
CA MET A 1 10.36 -14.56 -7.35
C MET A 1 9.96 -14.71 -5.90
N THR A 2 9.70 -13.60 -5.25
CA THR A 2 9.38 -13.58 -3.83
C THR A 2 7.95 -13.17 -3.62
N ARG A 3 7.27 -13.82 -2.70
CA ARG A 3 5.90 -13.46 -2.37
C ARG A 3 5.90 -12.37 -1.31
N PHE A 4 5.17 -11.31 -1.61
CA PHE A 4 4.99 -10.19 -0.69
C PHE A 4 3.52 -10.08 -0.33
N PHE A 5 3.25 -9.60 0.87
CA PHE A 5 1.89 -9.40 1.35
C PHE A 5 1.67 -7.92 1.59
N PHE A 6 0.50 -7.45 1.23
CA PHE A 6 0.18 -6.01 1.26
C PHE A 6 -1.00 -5.79 2.19
N HIS A 7 -0.70 -5.37 3.40
CA HIS A 7 -1.73 -5.17 4.43
C HIS A 7 -2.09 -3.70 4.51
N PHE A 8 -3.38 -3.40 4.47
CA PHE A 8 -3.86 -2.04 4.65
C PHE A 8 -4.09 -1.80 6.12
N SER A 9 -3.64 -0.68 6.65
CA SER A 9 -3.89 -0.38 8.05
C SER A 9 -4.11 1.10 8.28
N SER A 10 -4.92 1.40 9.29
CA SER A 10 -5.13 2.74 9.76
C SER A 10 -5.04 2.71 11.28
N LYS A 11 -5.37 3.83 11.89
CA LYS A 11 -5.34 3.92 13.34
C LYS A 11 -6.28 2.89 13.99
N ASP A 12 -7.43 2.68 13.39
CA ASP A 12 -8.47 1.84 14.00
C ASP A 12 -8.75 0.54 13.28
N ASP A 13 -8.26 0.40 12.06
CA ASP A 13 -8.61 -0.75 11.22
C ASP A 13 -7.40 -1.37 10.58
N THR A 14 -7.47 -2.67 10.37
CA THR A 14 -6.43 -3.40 9.65
C THR A 14 -7.09 -4.40 8.73
N VAL A 15 -6.66 -4.40 7.47
CA VAL A 15 -7.11 -5.39 6.50
C VAL A 15 -5.89 -6.21 6.09
N ASN A 16 -5.87 -7.46 6.49
CA ASN A 16 -4.73 -8.33 6.23
C ASN A 16 -4.88 -9.01 4.88
N ASP A 17 -3.74 -9.09 4.18
CA ASP A 17 -3.66 -9.81 2.93
C ASP A 17 -3.22 -11.23 3.23
N ASN A 18 -4.05 -12.20 2.90
CA ASN A 18 -3.77 -13.61 3.14
C ASN A 18 -3.25 -14.34 1.92
N GLU A 19 -3.26 -13.70 0.77
CA GLU A 19 -2.86 -14.34 -0.47
C GLU A 19 -1.48 -13.91 -0.95
N GLY A 20 -1.22 -12.64 -0.85
CA GLY A 20 0.03 -12.10 -1.32
C GLY A 20 0.16 -12.09 -2.82
N ARG A 21 1.32 -11.68 -3.30
CA ARG A 21 1.62 -11.63 -4.71
C ARG A 21 3.11 -11.73 -4.92
N GLU A 22 3.52 -12.37 -6.00
CA GLU A 22 4.93 -12.58 -6.27
C GLU A 22 5.48 -11.48 -7.15
N PHE A 23 6.67 -11.00 -6.78
CA PHE A 23 7.38 -9.98 -7.55
C PHE A 23 8.85 -10.34 -7.59
N ALA A 24 9.53 -9.80 -8.59
CA ALA A 24 10.95 -10.07 -8.75
C ALA A 24 11.78 -9.46 -7.62
N ASP A 25 11.40 -8.30 -7.14
CA ASP A 25 12.14 -7.62 -6.09
C ASP A 25 11.23 -6.63 -5.35
N LEU A 26 11.79 -5.98 -4.34
CA LEU A 26 11.03 -5.04 -3.53
C LEU A 26 10.60 -3.82 -4.32
N SER A 27 11.38 -3.38 -5.28
CA SER A 27 11.00 -2.25 -6.14
C SER A 27 9.69 -2.51 -6.86
N ALA A 28 9.55 -3.72 -7.41
CA ALA A 28 8.32 -4.08 -8.11
C ALA A 28 7.15 -4.16 -7.14
N ALA A 29 7.39 -4.70 -5.95
CA ALA A 29 6.36 -4.76 -4.93
C ALA A 29 5.93 -3.35 -4.50
N HIS A 30 6.89 -2.46 -4.34
CA HIS A 30 6.59 -1.08 -3.96
C HIS A 30 5.73 -0.39 -5.02
N ARG A 31 6.07 -0.56 -6.29
CA ARG A 31 5.26 0.02 -7.37
C ARG A 31 3.83 -0.52 -7.35
N HIS A 32 3.69 -1.81 -7.03
CA HIS A 32 2.36 -2.40 -6.92
C HIS A 32 1.58 -1.78 -5.76
N ALA A 33 2.24 -1.56 -4.63
CA ALA A 33 1.60 -0.94 -3.47
C ALA A 33 1.09 0.47 -3.81
N VAL A 34 1.92 1.26 -4.50
CA VAL A 34 1.52 2.61 -4.90
C VAL A 34 0.31 2.53 -5.83
N ARG A 35 0.30 1.57 -6.74
CA ARG A 35 -0.82 1.38 -7.66
C ARG A 35 -2.09 1.00 -6.92
N LEU A 36 -1.97 0.16 -5.90
CA LEU A 36 -3.12 -0.21 -5.07
C LEU A 36 -3.69 1.00 -4.35
N ILE A 37 -2.82 1.87 -3.86
CA ILE A 37 -3.26 3.07 -3.17
C ILE A 37 -4.03 3.98 -4.12
N HIS A 38 -3.51 4.22 -5.32
CA HIS A 38 -4.19 5.05 -6.29
C HIS A 38 -5.54 4.48 -6.66
N LYS A 39 -5.60 3.17 -6.82
CA LYS A 39 -6.85 2.52 -7.17
C LYS A 39 -7.88 2.63 -6.04
N ALA A 40 -7.44 2.46 -4.80
CA ALA A 40 -8.34 2.56 -3.66
C ALA A 40 -8.93 3.96 -3.55
N VAL A 41 -8.11 4.98 -3.75
CA VAL A 41 -8.58 6.36 -3.68
C VAL A 41 -9.56 6.68 -4.80
N GLU A 42 -9.33 6.11 -5.99
CA GLU A 42 -10.24 6.30 -7.12
C GLU A 42 -11.60 5.65 -6.89
N LEU A 43 -11.59 4.48 -6.30
CA LEU A 43 -12.81 3.69 -6.15
C LEU A 43 -13.63 4.08 -4.93
N ASP A 44 -13.00 4.64 -3.94
CA ASP A 44 -13.66 4.94 -2.67
C ASP A 44 -13.30 6.35 -2.25
N ASP A 45 -14.31 7.15 -1.99
CA ASP A 45 -14.16 8.56 -1.70
C ASP A 45 -13.95 8.86 -0.22
N MET A 46 -13.47 7.91 0.54
CA MET A 46 -13.22 8.14 1.96
C MET A 46 -11.86 8.84 2.18
N ASP A 47 -11.66 9.28 3.40
CA ASP A 47 -10.41 9.96 3.78
C ASP A 47 -9.34 8.91 4.05
N TRP A 48 -8.39 8.81 3.14
CA TRP A 48 -7.33 7.83 3.22
C TRP A 48 -6.06 8.34 3.90
N ARG A 49 -6.07 9.55 4.44
CA ARG A 49 -4.84 10.16 4.94
C ARG A 49 -4.21 9.44 6.11
N GLY A 50 -4.99 8.73 6.88
CA GLY A 50 -4.46 7.96 8.00
C GLY A 50 -4.11 6.53 7.65
N TRP A 51 -4.18 6.17 6.39
CA TRP A 51 -3.97 4.78 5.96
C TRP A 51 -2.57 4.56 5.42
N SER A 52 -2.14 3.31 5.48
CA SER A 52 -0.86 2.90 4.92
C SER A 52 -0.97 1.47 4.44
N ILE A 53 -0.05 1.09 3.55
CA ILE A 53 0.13 -0.30 3.17
C ILE A 53 1.43 -0.78 3.80
N ASN A 54 1.36 -1.88 4.53
CA ASN A 54 2.53 -2.51 5.11
C ASN A 54 2.88 -3.71 4.25
N ILE A 55 4.09 -3.71 3.70
CA ILE A 55 4.56 -4.81 2.87
C ILE A 55 5.36 -5.75 3.75
N THR A 56 4.97 -7.02 3.77
CA THR A 56 5.69 -8.05 4.52
C THR A 56 6.14 -9.14 3.56
N ASP A 57 7.12 -9.93 4.00
CA ASP A 57 7.62 -11.05 3.21
C ASP A 57 6.82 -12.32 3.52
N ALA A 58 7.30 -13.45 2.99
CA ALA A 58 6.61 -14.72 3.16
C ALA A 58 6.57 -15.19 4.62
N HIS A 59 7.40 -14.64 5.46
CA HIS A 59 7.41 -14.94 6.88
C HIS A 59 6.70 -13.87 7.71
N TYR A 60 5.96 -13.00 7.04
CA TYR A 60 5.21 -11.91 7.66
C TYR A 60 6.09 -10.91 8.39
N ARG A 61 7.36 -10.80 7.96
CA ARG A 61 8.24 -9.78 8.54
C ARG A 61 8.05 -8.47 7.81
N PRO A 62 7.87 -7.36 8.53
CA PRO A 62 7.67 -6.08 7.88
C PRO A 62 8.92 -5.65 7.11
N ILE A 63 8.73 -5.26 5.88
CA ILE A 63 9.82 -4.83 5.01
C ILE A 63 9.72 -3.33 4.73
N LEU A 64 8.51 -2.86 4.44
CA LEU A 64 8.33 -1.49 4.02
C LEU A 64 6.90 -1.06 4.33
N SER A 65 6.75 0.20 4.68
CA SER A 65 5.45 0.81 4.91
C SER A 65 5.30 1.98 3.95
N VAL A 66 4.18 2.02 3.24
CA VAL A 66 3.91 3.10 2.29
C VAL A 66 2.69 3.85 2.77
N LEU A 67 2.87 5.10 3.13
CA LEU A 67 1.77 5.94 3.58
C LEU A 67 0.98 6.43 2.37
N PHE A 68 -0.34 6.41 2.48
CA PHE A 68 -1.19 6.87 1.39
C PHE A 68 -0.85 8.30 0.95
N PRO A 69 -0.72 9.27 1.86
CA PRO A 69 -0.37 10.61 1.42
C PRO A 69 0.96 10.70 0.69
N GLN A 70 1.95 9.92 1.11
CA GLN A 70 3.24 9.90 0.44
C GLN A 70 3.15 9.40 -0.99
N ALA A 71 2.42 8.33 -1.19
CA ALA A 71 2.27 7.76 -2.52
C ALA A 71 1.51 8.69 -3.44
N LEU A 72 0.58 9.45 -2.89
CA LEU A 72 -0.25 10.34 -3.69
C LEU A 72 0.40 11.68 -3.97
N ASP A 73 1.44 12.05 -3.24
CA ASP A 73 2.11 13.32 -3.41
C ASP A 73 2.67 13.51 -4.82
N CYS A 74 3.04 12.44 -5.46
CA CYS A 74 3.69 12.55 -6.78
C CYS A 74 2.72 12.94 -7.87
N THR A 75 1.47 12.51 -7.76
CA THR A 75 0.48 12.77 -8.81
C THR A 75 -0.86 13.09 -8.22
N SER A 76 -0.90 13.54 -7.05
CA SER A 76 -2.03 13.40 -6.22
C SER A 76 -3.08 14.49 -6.35
N LYS A 77 -4.30 14.08 -6.28
CA LYS A 77 -5.38 15.01 -6.18
C LYS A 77 -5.42 15.69 -4.81
N TRP A 78 -4.75 15.13 -3.83
CA TRP A 78 -4.69 15.75 -2.51
C TRP A 78 -3.65 16.86 -2.45
N ALA A 79 -2.62 16.78 -3.28
CA ALA A 79 -1.58 17.79 -3.30
C ALA A 79 -1.96 19.01 -4.11
N LEU A 80 -3.06 18.95 -4.79
CA LEU A 80 -3.49 20.02 -5.69
C LEU A 80 -4.39 21.02 -4.99
N ARG A 81 -4.05 21.38 -3.83
CA ARG A 81 -4.86 22.35 -3.17
C ARG A 81 -4.17 23.64 -2.94
#